data_5e03b5ff8e32dd8371e3614da9900fd2
#
_entry.id   5e03b5ff8e32dd8371e3614da9900fd2
#
_cell.length_a   1.000
_cell.length_b   1.000
_cell.length_c   1.000
_cell.angle_alpha   90.00
_cell.angle_beta   90.00
_cell.angle_gamma   90.00
#
_symmetry.space_group_name_H-M   'P 1'
#
loop_
_entity.id
_entity.type
_entity.pdbx_description
1 polymer ?
#
loop_
_entity_poly.entity_id
_entity_poly.type
_entity_poly.pdbx_seq_one_letter_code
_entity_poly.pdbx_strand_id
1 'polypeptide(L)'
;MIDSSRRTVLASGAAAAAASAVPQVFAQTQAQAQPAGAVPGLPDCAKVGFYEKGNVRIRYAEIGSGFPLLATPGGGLNSCMAVWSRAVINIPEEFKGDFRVITMDQRNATGGESTGPVAVDDPWGAFADDQLGVMDHLGIDKFSFFGNCIGGPFAMKLMERAPQRVVAAILSQPVGHNPRVPDYMYDAGKTGWAREMRERRPDVSMETIESYLHNLYRVRPDFVYSVSRDFAKSCQAPMLVLPDDVEAHPLVASIDVASLCPNAEITVFPRKEPPELKARTIDRARTFLQRHQTV
;
A
#
# COMPACT_ATOMS: atom_id res chain seq x y z
N MET A 1 70.08 18.70 -36.14
CA MET A 1 69.14 19.59 -36.85
C MET A 1 67.75 19.38 -36.28
N ILE A 2 67.36 20.33 -35.48
CA ILE A 2 66.05 21.02 -35.50
C ILE A 2 64.89 20.14 -35.22
N ASP A 3 63.90 20.38 -34.36
CA ASP A 3 63.57 21.50 -33.42
C ASP A 3 62.32 21.15 -32.65
N SER A 4 62.25 21.71 -31.51
CA SER A 4 61.16 22.27 -30.74
C SER A 4 59.95 21.40 -30.36
N SER A 5 59.92 21.10 -29.13
CA SER A 5 59.01 21.70 -28.10
C SER A 5 57.53 21.97 -28.49
N ARG A 6 56.66 21.27 -27.90
CA ARG A 6 55.49 21.91 -27.25
C ARG A 6 54.96 21.02 -26.14
N ARG A 7 55.25 21.39 -24.90
CA ARG A 7 54.55 20.96 -23.72
C ARG A 7 53.16 21.58 -23.73
N THR A 8 52.11 20.75 -23.76
CA THR A 8 50.78 21.21 -23.42
C THR A 8 50.42 20.69 -22.03
N VAL A 9 50.28 21.63 -21.13
CA VAL A 9 49.84 21.42 -19.75
C VAL A 9 48.36 21.06 -19.81
N LEU A 10 48.01 19.84 -19.41
CA LEU A 10 46.62 19.47 -19.15
C LEU A 10 46.28 19.90 -17.72
N ALA A 11 45.49 20.95 -17.63
CA ALA A 11 44.88 21.38 -16.37
C ALA A 11 43.84 20.36 -15.93
N SER A 12 44.03 19.84 -14.71
CA SER A 12 43.09 18.99 -14.02
C SER A 12 41.84 19.80 -13.65
N GLY A 13 40.77 19.65 -14.39
CA GLY A 13 39.44 20.14 -14.01
C GLY A 13 38.76 19.13 -13.13
N ALA A 14 38.70 19.38 -11.83
CA ALA A 14 37.81 18.67 -10.92
C ALA A 14 36.37 19.06 -11.24
N ALA A 15 35.63 18.15 -11.88
CA ALA A 15 34.19 18.30 -12.04
C ALA A 15 33.52 17.94 -10.70
N ALA A 16 33.13 18.97 -9.95
CA ALA A 16 32.21 18.80 -8.83
C ALA A 16 30.83 18.37 -9.38
N ALA A 17 30.45 17.14 -9.12
CA ALA A 17 29.09 16.68 -9.36
C ALA A 17 28.16 17.41 -8.37
N ALA A 18 27.49 18.42 -8.85
CA ALA A 18 26.38 19.04 -8.13
C ALA A 18 25.21 18.06 -8.15
N ALA A 19 24.93 17.43 -7.00
CA ALA A 19 23.69 16.72 -6.77
C ALA A 19 22.54 17.76 -6.79
N SER A 20 21.81 17.79 -7.88
CA SER A 20 20.57 18.55 -7.98
C SER A 20 19.51 17.87 -7.14
N ALA A 21 19.36 18.33 -5.90
CA ALA A 21 18.16 18.06 -5.11
C ALA A 21 16.99 18.71 -5.84
N VAL A 22 16.13 17.90 -6.45
CA VAL A 22 14.85 18.34 -6.97
C VAL A 22 13.95 18.60 -5.76
N PRO A 23 13.54 19.86 -5.47
CA PRO A 23 12.56 20.10 -4.44
C PRO A 23 11.23 19.53 -4.94
N GLN A 24 10.68 18.54 -4.20
CA GLN A 24 9.29 18.16 -4.36
C GLN A 24 8.44 19.36 -3.92
N VAL A 25 8.04 20.17 -4.89
CA VAL A 25 7.04 21.21 -4.70
C VAL A 25 5.70 20.50 -4.52
N PHE A 26 5.31 20.29 -3.26
CA PHE A 26 3.93 20.00 -2.94
C PHE A 26 3.15 21.28 -3.25
N ALA A 27 2.53 21.32 -4.44
CA ALA A 27 1.57 22.36 -4.76
C ALA A 27 0.44 22.27 -3.72
N GLN A 28 0.37 23.25 -2.83
CA GLN A 28 -0.79 23.48 -1.98
C GLN A 28 -1.95 23.88 -2.90
N THR A 29 -2.70 22.89 -3.35
CA THR A 29 -4.01 23.14 -3.98
C THR A 29 -4.90 23.68 -2.87
N GLN A 30 -5.41 24.90 -3.02
CA GLN A 30 -6.39 25.46 -2.10
C GLN A 30 -7.54 24.47 -1.94
N ALA A 31 -7.71 23.97 -0.71
CA ALA A 31 -8.79 23.06 -0.37
C ALA A 31 -10.11 23.81 -0.56
N GLN A 32 -10.87 23.42 -1.57
CA GLN A 32 -12.29 23.81 -1.64
C GLN A 32 -12.99 23.24 -0.39
N ALA A 33 -13.77 24.07 0.30
CA ALA A 33 -14.53 23.65 1.46
C ALA A 33 -15.46 22.47 1.08
N GLN A 34 -15.15 21.30 1.62
CA GLN A 34 -15.94 20.08 1.41
C GLN A 34 -17.12 20.07 2.40
N PRO A 35 -18.29 19.50 2.02
CA PRO A 35 -19.40 19.31 2.93
C PRO A 35 -18.96 18.47 4.15
N ALA A 36 -19.51 18.76 5.32
CA ALA A 36 -19.21 18.05 6.57
C ALA A 36 -19.48 16.54 6.37
N GLY A 37 -18.41 15.75 6.44
CA GLY A 37 -18.47 14.29 6.26
C GLY A 37 -17.86 13.75 4.95
N ALA A 38 -17.54 14.61 3.97
CA ALA A 38 -16.88 14.18 2.73
C ALA A 38 -15.42 13.76 3.00
N VAL A 39 -15.01 12.62 2.45
CA VAL A 39 -13.62 12.13 2.52
C VAL A 39 -12.93 12.42 1.18
N PRO A 40 -11.78 13.13 1.17
CA PRO A 40 -11.05 13.39 -0.06
C PRO A 40 -10.79 12.11 -0.86
N GLY A 41 -11.10 12.14 -2.16
CA GLY A 41 -10.87 11.00 -3.05
C GLY A 41 -11.93 9.91 -3.03
N LEU A 42 -12.97 10.04 -2.20
CA LEU A 42 -14.15 9.17 -2.30
C LEU A 42 -15.26 9.85 -3.12
N PRO A 43 -16.08 9.04 -3.85
CA PRO A 43 -17.30 9.53 -4.49
C PRO A 43 -18.30 10.11 -3.49
N ASP A 44 -19.13 11.07 -3.91
CA ASP A 44 -20.17 11.68 -3.08
C ASP A 44 -21.21 10.67 -2.54
N CYS A 45 -21.35 9.53 -3.21
CA CYS A 45 -22.26 8.45 -2.78
C CYS A 45 -21.67 7.55 -1.68
N ALA A 46 -20.47 7.82 -1.21
CA ALA A 46 -19.81 7.03 -0.17
C ALA A 46 -20.58 7.10 1.15
N LYS A 47 -20.88 5.94 1.72
CA LYS A 47 -21.47 5.82 3.06
C LYS A 47 -20.36 5.55 4.05
N VAL A 48 -20.09 6.52 4.91
CA VAL A 48 -19.03 6.43 5.92
C VAL A 48 -19.61 5.89 7.24
N GLY A 49 -18.89 4.96 7.86
CA GLY A 49 -19.23 4.37 9.14
C GLY A 49 -18.02 4.05 10.00
N PHE A 50 -18.27 3.49 11.18
CA PHE A 50 -17.26 3.04 12.11
C PHE A 50 -17.53 1.61 12.55
N TYR A 51 -16.49 0.80 12.57
CA TYR A 51 -16.44 -0.48 13.27
C TYR A 51 -15.71 -0.29 14.59
N GLU A 52 -16.28 -0.79 15.67
CA GLU A 52 -15.72 -0.67 17.01
C GLU A 52 -15.66 -2.04 17.71
N LYS A 53 -14.50 -2.33 18.32
CA LYS A 53 -14.28 -3.54 19.10
C LYS A 53 -13.28 -3.24 20.23
N GLY A 54 -13.78 -3.19 21.46
CA GLY A 54 -12.97 -2.79 22.60
C GLY A 54 -12.37 -1.39 22.39
N ASN A 55 -11.06 -1.28 22.40
CA ASN A 55 -10.34 -0.02 22.21
C ASN A 55 -9.97 0.26 20.73
N VAL A 56 -10.45 -0.55 19.81
CA VAL A 56 -10.23 -0.37 18.37
C VAL A 56 -11.45 0.29 17.76
N ARG A 57 -11.22 1.36 17.00
CA ARG A 57 -12.23 2.06 16.23
C ARG A 57 -11.72 2.30 14.81
N ILE A 58 -12.35 1.69 13.82
CA ILE A 58 -11.94 1.75 12.42
C ILE A 58 -13.00 2.49 11.61
N ARG A 59 -12.59 3.61 11.00
CA ARG A 59 -13.41 4.33 10.03
C ARG A 59 -13.35 3.63 8.70
N TYR A 60 -14.50 3.36 8.12
CA TYR A 60 -14.63 2.75 6.79
C TYR A 60 -15.62 3.52 5.92
N ALA A 61 -15.58 3.27 4.62
CA ALA A 61 -16.59 3.71 3.67
C ALA A 61 -17.03 2.56 2.78
N GLU A 62 -18.31 2.61 2.40
CA GLU A 62 -18.95 1.69 1.47
C GLU A 62 -19.44 2.46 0.24
N ILE A 63 -19.12 1.98 -0.96
CA ILE A 63 -19.40 2.66 -2.22
C ILE A 63 -19.90 1.62 -3.25
N GLY A 64 -20.94 1.95 -4.02
CA GLY A 64 -21.44 1.09 -5.08
C GLY A 64 -22.24 -0.11 -4.56
N SER A 65 -22.37 -1.13 -5.40
CA SER A 65 -23.11 -2.37 -5.12
C SER A 65 -22.53 -3.53 -5.92
N GLY A 66 -22.91 -4.77 -5.60
CA GLY A 66 -22.43 -5.97 -6.26
C GLY A 66 -21.52 -6.81 -5.35
N PHE A 67 -20.59 -7.57 -5.96
CA PHE A 67 -19.69 -8.40 -5.18
C PHE A 67 -18.73 -7.55 -4.32
N PRO A 68 -18.48 -7.91 -3.05
CA PRO A 68 -17.64 -7.10 -2.18
C PRO A 68 -16.17 -7.04 -2.63
N LEU A 69 -15.61 -5.83 -2.64
CA LEU A 69 -14.22 -5.55 -2.93
C LEU A 69 -13.63 -4.71 -1.79
N LEU A 70 -12.79 -5.32 -0.97
CA LEU A 70 -12.00 -4.57 0.02
C LEU A 70 -10.83 -3.89 -0.67
N ALA A 71 -10.80 -2.56 -0.64
CA ALA A 71 -9.77 -1.74 -1.27
C ALA A 71 -8.95 -0.98 -0.22
N THR A 72 -7.64 -1.19 -0.21
CA THR A 72 -6.73 -0.49 0.69
C THR A 72 -5.85 0.49 -0.07
N PRO A 73 -5.86 1.79 0.29
CA PRO A 73 -5.00 2.79 -0.33
C PRO A 73 -3.53 2.57 0.05
N GLY A 74 -2.63 3.17 -0.73
CA GLY A 74 -1.22 3.25 -0.37
C GLY A 74 -0.97 4.23 0.78
N GLY A 75 0.30 4.55 1.02
CA GLY A 75 0.71 5.52 2.04
C GLY A 75 1.44 4.90 3.22
N GLY A 76 1.88 3.65 3.12
CA GLY A 76 2.57 2.96 4.21
C GLY A 76 1.69 2.92 5.46
N LEU A 77 2.28 3.22 6.62
CA LEU A 77 1.55 3.25 7.90
C LEU A 77 0.52 4.39 7.99
N ASN A 78 0.55 5.36 7.06
CA ASN A 78 -0.45 6.42 6.92
C ASN A 78 -1.53 6.10 5.87
N SER A 79 -1.73 4.81 5.56
CA SER A 79 -2.79 4.35 4.67
C SER A 79 -4.17 4.74 5.23
N CYS A 80 -4.84 5.69 4.57
CA CYS A 80 -6.18 6.15 4.94
C CYS A 80 -6.98 6.52 3.68
N MET A 81 -8.28 6.60 3.81
CA MET A 81 -9.19 6.83 2.67
C MET A 81 -8.87 8.12 1.90
N ALA A 82 -8.39 9.17 2.57
CA ALA A 82 -8.00 10.42 1.93
C ALA A 82 -6.86 10.26 0.90
N VAL A 83 -6.08 9.18 0.98
CA VAL A 83 -5.00 8.88 0.02
C VAL A 83 -5.54 8.59 -1.37
N TRP A 84 -6.80 8.16 -1.50
CA TRP A 84 -7.43 7.93 -2.81
C TRP A 84 -7.43 9.17 -3.71
N SER A 85 -7.47 10.38 -3.13
CA SER A 85 -7.43 11.65 -3.88
C SER A 85 -6.17 11.82 -4.74
N ARG A 86 -5.06 11.14 -4.38
CA ARG A 86 -3.76 11.18 -5.07
C ARG A 86 -3.29 9.83 -5.61
N ALA A 87 -4.13 8.79 -5.52
CA ALA A 87 -3.80 7.47 -6.03
C ALA A 87 -3.75 7.47 -7.57
N VAL A 88 -2.81 6.72 -8.15
CA VAL A 88 -2.72 6.55 -9.61
C VAL A 88 -4.01 5.92 -10.17
N ILE A 89 -4.55 4.96 -9.44
CA ILE A 89 -5.86 4.35 -9.71
C ILE A 89 -6.70 4.54 -8.44
N ASN A 90 -7.74 5.34 -8.54
CA ASN A 90 -8.70 5.54 -7.45
C ASN A 90 -9.72 4.40 -7.50
N ILE A 91 -9.50 3.34 -6.70
CA ILE A 91 -10.34 2.14 -6.74
C ILE A 91 -11.81 2.43 -6.39
N PRO A 92 -12.14 3.20 -5.32
CA PRO A 92 -13.51 3.61 -5.06
C PRO A 92 -14.22 4.24 -6.25
N GLU A 93 -13.55 5.11 -6.99
CA GLU A 93 -14.13 5.77 -8.16
C GLU A 93 -14.24 4.84 -9.36
N GLU A 94 -13.18 4.11 -9.69
CA GLU A 94 -13.07 3.31 -10.90
C GLU A 94 -13.92 2.01 -10.86
N PHE A 95 -14.20 1.49 -9.64
CA PHE A 95 -14.85 0.18 -9.48
C PHE A 95 -16.26 0.25 -8.88
N LYS A 96 -16.76 1.43 -8.49
CA LYS A 96 -18.09 1.62 -7.88
C LYS A 96 -19.27 1.15 -8.74
N GLY A 97 -19.08 1.08 -10.04
CA GLY A 97 -20.12 0.60 -10.98
C GLY A 97 -20.24 -0.92 -11.04
N ASP A 98 -19.21 -1.64 -10.62
CA ASP A 98 -19.11 -3.10 -10.78
C ASP A 98 -19.07 -3.85 -9.44
N PHE A 99 -18.69 -3.17 -8.36
CA PHE A 99 -18.45 -3.77 -7.05
C PHE A 99 -19.05 -2.96 -5.91
N ARG A 100 -19.39 -3.65 -4.83
CA ARG A 100 -19.56 -3.04 -3.50
C ARG A 100 -18.17 -2.82 -2.92
N VAL A 101 -17.61 -1.63 -3.13
CA VAL A 101 -16.26 -1.28 -2.67
C VAL A 101 -16.29 -0.88 -1.21
N ILE A 102 -15.48 -1.54 -0.39
CA ILE A 102 -15.23 -1.21 1.00
C ILE A 102 -13.80 -0.68 1.10
N THR A 103 -13.63 0.46 1.75
CA THR A 103 -12.31 1.02 2.03
C THR A 103 -12.26 1.57 3.44
N MET A 104 -11.07 1.70 4.03
CA MET A 104 -10.95 2.10 5.44
C MET A 104 -9.68 2.89 5.69
N ASP A 105 -9.70 3.64 6.80
CA ASP A 105 -8.48 4.16 7.39
C ASP A 105 -7.80 3.05 8.18
N GLN A 106 -6.50 2.87 7.97
CA GLN A 106 -5.70 1.99 8.80
C GLN A 106 -5.62 2.52 10.24
N ARG A 107 -5.59 1.62 11.23
CA ARG A 107 -5.43 1.99 12.64
C ARG A 107 -4.25 2.94 12.85
N ASN A 108 -4.51 4.06 13.50
CA ASN A 108 -3.52 5.10 13.82
C ASN A 108 -2.85 5.77 12.61
N ALA A 109 -3.40 5.65 11.40
CA ALA A 109 -2.93 6.39 10.25
C ALA A 109 -3.12 7.89 10.43
N THR A 110 -2.09 8.67 10.11
CA THR A 110 -2.20 10.14 10.08
C THR A 110 -3.09 10.56 8.92
N GLY A 111 -3.97 11.50 9.16
CA GLY A 111 -4.98 11.93 8.17
C GLY A 111 -6.21 11.04 8.10
N GLY A 112 -6.25 9.93 8.88
CA GLY A 112 -7.41 9.09 9.10
C GLY A 112 -8.04 9.32 10.47
N GLU A 113 -9.21 8.70 10.69
CA GLU A 113 -9.93 8.76 11.97
C GLU A 113 -9.96 7.41 12.72
N SER A 114 -9.23 6.41 12.23
CA SER A 114 -9.11 5.13 12.92
C SER A 114 -8.12 5.19 14.06
N THR A 115 -8.51 4.63 15.20
CA THR A 115 -7.70 4.64 16.43
C THR A 115 -7.66 3.26 17.08
N GLY A 116 -6.64 3.04 17.90
CA GLY A 116 -6.50 1.81 18.68
C GLY A 116 -5.14 1.67 19.33
N PRO A 117 -4.91 0.57 20.05
CA PRO A 117 -3.60 0.25 20.58
C PRO A 117 -2.55 0.07 19.48
N VAL A 118 -1.30 0.39 19.78
CA VAL A 118 -0.16 0.00 18.93
C VAL A 118 0.10 -1.48 19.17
N ALA A 119 -0.21 -2.32 18.19
CA ALA A 119 -0.08 -3.77 18.30
C ALA A 119 1.36 -4.21 18.05
N VAL A 120 2.20 -4.11 19.08
CA VAL A 120 3.64 -4.36 18.96
C VAL A 120 3.93 -5.82 18.59
N ASP A 121 3.25 -6.78 19.22
CA ASP A 121 3.62 -8.20 19.13
C ASP A 121 3.31 -8.83 17.76
N ASP A 122 2.17 -8.48 17.17
CA ASP A 122 1.75 -8.95 15.83
C ASP A 122 1.10 -7.82 15.02
N PRO A 123 1.91 -6.85 14.55
CA PRO A 123 1.35 -5.69 13.85
C PRO A 123 0.66 -6.05 12.54
N TRP A 124 1.18 -7.01 11.78
CA TRP A 124 0.55 -7.47 10.53
C TRP A 124 -0.77 -8.21 10.79
N GLY A 125 -0.81 -9.04 11.84
CA GLY A 125 -2.05 -9.72 12.26
C GLY A 125 -3.10 -8.74 12.73
N ALA A 126 -2.72 -7.71 13.47
CA ALA A 126 -3.66 -6.67 13.93
C ALA A 126 -4.34 -5.93 12.77
N PHE A 127 -3.62 -5.64 11.67
CA PHE A 127 -4.23 -5.06 10.47
C PHE A 127 -5.20 -6.02 9.79
N ALA A 128 -4.86 -7.31 9.70
CA ALA A 128 -5.75 -8.31 9.16
C ALA A 128 -7.02 -8.46 10.02
N ASP A 129 -6.89 -8.44 11.33
CA ASP A 129 -8.01 -8.52 12.27
C ASP A 129 -8.93 -7.29 12.16
N ASP A 130 -8.40 -6.09 11.94
CA ASP A 130 -9.20 -4.89 11.69
C ASP A 130 -9.98 -4.99 10.38
N GLN A 131 -9.34 -5.46 9.32
CA GLN A 131 -9.95 -5.64 8.01
C GLN A 131 -11.06 -6.68 8.06
N LEU A 132 -10.81 -7.83 8.67
CA LEU A 132 -11.82 -8.87 8.89
C LEU A 132 -12.97 -8.36 9.78
N GLY A 133 -12.64 -7.61 10.83
CA GLY A 133 -13.64 -7.02 11.72
C GLY A 133 -14.61 -6.07 11.01
N VAL A 134 -14.11 -5.23 10.10
CA VAL A 134 -14.97 -4.37 9.25
C VAL A 134 -15.83 -5.22 8.32
N MET A 135 -15.27 -6.26 7.68
CA MET A 135 -16.03 -7.13 6.78
C MET A 135 -17.12 -7.90 7.55
N ASP A 136 -16.82 -8.39 8.75
CA ASP A 136 -17.79 -9.06 9.63
C ASP A 136 -18.90 -8.10 10.07
N HIS A 137 -18.55 -6.88 10.45
CA HIS A 137 -19.50 -5.82 10.82
C HIS A 137 -20.49 -5.51 9.68
N LEU A 138 -20.03 -5.60 8.42
CA LEU A 138 -20.85 -5.40 7.23
C LEU A 138 -21.60 -6.66 6.75
N GLY A 139 -21.46 -7.78 7.46
CA GLY A 139 -22.06 -9.07 7.10
C GLY A 139 -21.47 -9.68 5.83
N ILE A 140 -20.21 -9.39 5.52
CA ILE A 140 -19.52 -9.85 4.32
C ILE A 140 -18.64 -11.05 4.67
N ASP A 141 -18.98 -12.22 4.18
CA ASP A 141 -18.21 -13.46 4.40
C ASP A 141 -17.05 -13.60 3.39
N LYS A 142 -17.36 -13.47 2.09
CA LYS A 142 -16.38 -13.59 1.02
C LYS A 142 -16.24 -12.28 0.25
N PHE A 143 -15.01 -11.94 -0.14
CA PHE A 143 -14.70 -10.71 -0.85
C PHE A 143 -13.45 -10.84 -1.70
N SER A 144 -13.35 -9.99 -2.71
CA SER A 144 -12.09 -9.73 -3.42
C SER A 144 -11.29 -8.64 -2.71
N PHE A 145 -9.99 -8.61 -2.93
CA PHE A 145 -9.09 -7.62 -2.35
C PHE A 145 -8.35 -6.82 -3.43
N PHE A 146 -8.23 -5.50 -3.26
CA PHE A 146 -7.36 -4.66 -4.08
C PHE A 146 -6.45 -3.82 -3.18
N GLY A 147 -5.17 -4.17 -3.11
CA GLY A 147 -4.19 -3.49 -2.25
C GLY A 147 -3.17 -2.69 -3.04
N ASN A 148 -3.10 -1.38 -2.76
CA ASN A 148 -2.01 -0.53 -3.25
C ASN A 148 -0.88 -0.47 -2.22
N CYS A 149 0.39 -0.57 -2.66
CA CYS A 149 1.55 -0.32 -1.82
C CYS A 149 1.58 -1.27 -0.61
N ILE A 150 1.39 -0.77 0.62
CA ILE A 150 1.28 -1.58 1.84
C ILE A 150 0.09 -2.56 1.81
N GLY A 151 -0.88 -2.31 0.95
CA GLY A 151 -1.99 -3.24 0.69
C GLY A 151 -1.55 -4.59 0.15
N GLY A 152 -0.37 -4.71 -0.47
CA GLY A 152 0.19 -5.99 -0.88
C GLY A 152 0.50 -6.91 0.31
N PRO A 153 1.34 -6.49 1.28
CA PRO A 153 1.52 -7.19 2.55
C PRO A 153 0.23 -7.48 3.30
N PHE A 154 -0.75 -6.55 3.30
CA PHE A 154 -2.06 -6.77 3.92
C PHE A 154 -2.82 -7.92 3.25
N ALA A 155 -2.89 -7.94 1.92
CA ALA A 155 -3.52 -9.02 1.17
C ALA A 155 -2.94 -10.38 1.54
N MET A 156 -1.60 -10.49 1.56
CA MET A 156 -0.92 -11.72 1.90
C MET A 156 -1.21 -12.18 3.33
N LYS A 157 -1.16 -11.25 4.30
CA LYS A 157 -1.48 -11.56 5.71
C LYS A 157 -2.95 -11.93 5.90
N LEU A 158 -3.83 -11.27 5.19
CA LEU A 158 -5.27 -11.55 5.22
C LEU A 158 -5.58 -12.96 4.69
N MET A 159 -4.95 -13.35 3.58
CA MET A 159 -5.06 -14.71 3.01
C MET A 159 -4.45 -15.77 3.92
N GLU A 160 -3.38 -15.46 4.67
CA GLU A 160 -2.84 -16.36 5.70
C GLU A 160 -3.81 -16.51 6.87
N ARG A 161 -4.41 -15.40 7.32
CA ARG A 161 -5.31 -15.36 8.49
C ARG A 161 -6.68 -15.97 8.22
N ALA A 162 -7.20 -15.76 7.01
CA ALA A 162 -8.55 -16.16 6.63
C ALA A 162 -8.61 -16.66 5.16
N PRO A 163 -7.98 -17.79 4.83
CA PRO A 163 -7.75 -18.24 3.45
C PRO A 163 -9.04 -18.50 2.67
N GLN A 164 -10.17 -18.71 3.35
CA GLN A 164 -11.48 -18.96 2.70
C GLN A 164 -12.25 -17.67 2.40
N ARG A 165 -11.81 -16.52 2.92
CA ARG A 165 -12.54 -15.24 2.82
C ARG A 165 -12.16 -14.45 1.56
N VAL A 166 -10.90 -14.49 1.14
CA VAL A 166 -10.38 -13.74 -0.02
C VAL A 166 -10.46 -14.62 -1.26
N VAL A 167 -11.40 -14.32 -2.15
CA VAL A 167 -11.64 -15.14 -3.37
C VAL A 167 -10.66 -14.79 -4.49
N ALA A 168 -10.16 -13.57 -4.55
CA ALA A 168 -9.10 -13.12 -5.44
C ALA A 168 -8.45 -11.84 -4.90
N ALA A 169 -7.18 -11.60 -5.22
CA ALA A 169 -6.48 -10.40 -4.78
C ALA A 169 -5.72 -9.73 -5.92
N ILE A 170 -5.72 -8.39 -5.92
CA ILE A 170 -4.82 -7.59 -6.75
C ILE A 170 -3.80 -6.91 -5.85
N LEU A 171 -2.52 -7.17 -6.10
CA LEU A 171 -1.39 -6.56 -5.40
C LEU A 171 -0.76 -5.51 -6.32
N SER A 172 -1.15 -4.26 -6.14
CA SER A 172 -0.66 -3.15 -6.95
C SER A 172 0.55 -2.52 -6.27
N GLN A 173 1.70 -2.61 -6.92
CA GLN A 173 2.98 -2.12 -6.40
C GLN A 173 3.22 -2.55 -4.94
N PRO A 174 3.27 -3.86 -4.64
CA PRO A 174 3.39 -4.32 -3.26
C PRO A 174 4.66 -3.81 -2.61
N VAL A 175 4.53 -3.33 -1.37
CA VAL A 175 5.67 -3.08 -0.50
C VAL A 175 6.40 -4.40 -0.24
N GLY A 176 7.71 -4.37 -0.30
CA GLY A 176 8.54 -5.53 -0.02
C GLY A 176 9.96 -5.17 0.38
N HIS A 177 10.69 -6.16 0.85
CA HIS A 177 12.09 -6.02 1.20
C HIS A 177 12.92 -5.72 -0.05
N ASN A 178 13.68 -4.64 0.01
CA ASN A 178 14.58 -4.22 -1.06
C ASN A 178 16.03 -4.50 -0.65
N PRO A 179 16.70 -5.51 -1.24
CA PRO A 179 18.09 -5.82 -0.89
C PRO A 179 19.08 -4.68 -1.14
N ARG A 180 18.74 -3.72 -2.03
CA ARG A 180 19.59 -2.54 -2.32
C ARG A 180 19.53 -1.50 -1.20
N VAL A 181 18.39 -1.41 -0.49
CA VAL A 181 18.12 -0.46 0.61
C VAL A 181 17.30 -1.16 1.71
N PRO A 182 17.89 -2.10 2.43
CA PRO A 182 17.17 -3.07 3.28
C PRO A 182 16.35 -2.42 4.41
N ASP A 183 16.79 -1.29 4.94
CA ASP A 183 16.12 -0.56 6.02
C ASP A 183 15.12 0.50 5.55
N TYR A 184 14.91 0.66 4.24
CA TYR A 184 14.09 1.75 3.68
C TYR A 184 12.72 1.87 4.35
N MET A 185 11.98 0.77 4.49
CA MET A 185 10.64 0.79 5.08
C MET A 185 10.65 1.11 6.59
N TYR A 186 11.67 0.63 7.31
CA TYR A 186 11.85 0.96 8.72
C TYR A 186 12.15 2.45 8.89
N ASP A 187 13.09 2.98 8.12
CA ASP A 187 13.51 4.38 8.20
C ASP A 187 12.40 5.34 7.76
N ALA A 188 11.66 5.01 6.71
CA ALA A 188 10.49 5.75 6.28
C ALA A 188 9.38 5.77 7.36
N GLY A 189 9.15 4.63 8.02
CA GLY A 189 8.25 4.55 9.16
C GLY A 189 8.72 5.42 10.34
N LYS A 190 10.01 5.40 10.66
CA LYS A 190 10.59 6.14 11.76
C LYS A 190 10.60 7.66 11.52
N THR A 191 10.95 8.10 10.32
CA THR A 191 11.06 9.54 9.99
C THR A 191 9.72 10.19 9.65
N GLY A 192 8.78 9.44 9.09
CA GLY A 192 7.45 9.91 8.73
C GLY A 192 6.42 9.60 9.82
N TRP A 193 5.81 8.40 9.75
CA TRP A 193 4.70 8.00 10.60
C TRP A 193 4.98 8.13 12.11
N ALA A 194 6.16 7.72 12.58
CA ALA A 194 6.49 7.74 14.01
C ALA A 194 6.49 9.15 14.59
N ARG A 195 7.00 10.15 13.84
CA ARG A 195 6.99 11.55 14.25
C ARG A 195 5.56 12.05 14.43
N GLU A 196 4.74 11.86 13.40
CA GLU A 196 3.34 12.30 13.40
C GLU A 196 2.50 11.56 14.46
N MET A 197 2.78 10.27 14.65
CA MET A 197 2.15 9.45 15.70
C MET A 197 2.44 10.02 17.10
N ARG A 198 3.69 10.42 17.37
CA ARG A 198 4.09 11.02 18.64
C ARG A 198 3.39 12.35 18.94
N GLU A 199 3.20 13.18 17.91
CA GLU A 199 2.48 14.44 18.05
C GLU A 199 1.00 14.21 18.43
N ARG A 200 0.37 13.18 17.89
CA ARG A 200 -1.04 12.82 18.14
C ARG A 200 -1.25 11.96 19.38
N ARG A 201 -0.27 11.15 19.73
CA ARG A 201 -0.32 10.16 20.82
C ARG A 201 0.93 10.26 21.70
N PRO A 202 1.05 11.36 22.47
CA PRO A 202 2.19 11.56 23.38
C PRO A 202 2.27 10.48 24.49
N ASP A 203 1.17 9.77 24.73
CA ASP A 203 1.08 8.62 25.64
C ASP A 203 1.85 7.38 25.13
N VAL A 204 2.14 7.28 23.81
CA VAL A 204 2.89 6.15 23.23
C VAL A 204 4.38 6.47 23.25
N SER A 205 5.18 5.65 23.93
CA SER A 205 6.63 5.86 24.05
C SER A 205 7.36 5.63 22.72
N MET A 206 8.55 6.22 22.55
CA MET A 206 9.41 5.93 21.39
C MET A 206 9.85 4.48 21.36
N GLU A 207 10.10 3.86 22.50
CA GLU A 207 10.45 2.45 22.63
C GLU A 207 9.33 1.56 22.06
N THR A 208 8.07 1.86 22.39
CA THR A 208 6.91 1.16 21.80
C THR A 208 6.86 1.30 20.29
N ILE A 209 7.08 2.52 19.79
CA ILE A 209 7.08 2.80 18.35
C ILE A 209 8.22 2.07 17.63
N GLU A 210 9.42 2.10 18.17
CA GLU A 210 10.58 1.43 17.59
C GLU A 210 10.44 -0.10 17.61
N SER A 211 9.90 -0.67 18.68
CA SER A 211 9.57 -2.09 18.77
C SER A 211 8.52 -2.50 17.73
N TYR A 212 7.49 -1.68 17.57
CA TYR A 212 6.45 -1.88 16.54
C TYR A 212 7.03 -1.87 15.12
N LEU A 213 7.86 -0.88 14.77
CA LEU A 213 8.51 -0.80 13.46
C LEU A 213 9.51 -1.94 13.24
N HIS A 214 10.22 -2.36 14.31
CA HIS A 214 11.11 -3.51 14.27
C HIS A 214 10.34 -4.79 13.91
N ASN A 215 9.20 -5.03 14.56
CA ASN A 215 8.37 -6.21 14.32
C ASN A 215 7.68 -6.17 12.94
N LEU A 216 7.41 -4.99 12.39
CA LEU A 216 6.92 -4.86 11.02
C LEU A 216 7.99 -5.23 9.97
N TYR A 217 9.22 -4.70 10.11
CA TYR A 217 10.15 -4.66 8.98
C TYR A 217 11.47 -5.38 9.21
N ARG A 218 11.84 -5.70 10.47
CA ARG A 218 13.15 -6.27 10.80
C ARG A 218 13.12 -7.68 11.37
N VAL A 219 11.99 -8.14 11.89
CA VAL A 219 11.85 -9.54 12.35
C VAL A 219 11.85 -10.49 11.15
N ARG A 220 11.22 -10.10 10.07
CA ARG A 220 11.25 -10.82 8.78
C ARG A 220 11.61 -9.87 7.65
N PRO A 221 12.90 -9.52 7.49
CA PRO A 221 13.34 -8.63 6.42
C PRO A 221 13.45 -9.40 5.09
N ASP A 222 12.34 -9.92 4.61
CA ASP A 222 12.25 -10.74 3.42
C ASP A 222 10.90 -10.55 2.73
N PHE A 223 10.87 -10.75 1.43
CA PHE A 223 9.68 -10.85 0.61
C PHE A 223 8.75 -9.63 0.80
N VAL A 224 7.54 -9.86 1.32
CA VAL A 224 6.54 -8.81 1.62
C VAL A 224 6.42 -8.52 3.11
N TYR A 225 7.38 -8.91 3.93
CA TYR A 225 7.45 -8.77 5.39
C TYR A 225 6.37 -9.53 6.18
N SER A 226 5.13 -9.54 5.71
CA SER A 226 3.94 -9.94 6.48
C SER A 226 3.76 -11.45 6.60
N VAL A 227 4.27 -12.22 5.64
CA VAL A 227 4.12 -13.68 5.59
C VAL A 227 5.43 -14.37 5.18
N SER A 228 5.51 -15.70 5.39
CA SER A 228 6.65 -16.49 4.95
C SER A 228 6.56 -16.87 3.47
N ARG A 229 7.71 -17.19 2.86
CA ARG A 229 7.76 -17.76 1.50
C ARG A 229 7.06 -19.12 1.43
N ASP A 230 7.06 -19.90 2.50
CA ASP A 230 6.38 -21.20 2.53
C ASP A 230 4.86 -21.05 2.53
N PHE A 231 4.32 -20.05 3.26
CA PHE A 231 2.92 -19.69 3.09
C PHE A 231 2.62 -19.30 1.64
N ALA A 232 3.43 -18.45 1.03
CA ALA A 232 3.20 -17.99 -0.35
C ALA A 232 3.11 -19.17 -1.33
N LYS A 233 3.99 -20.18 -1.20
CA LYS A 233 3.95 -21.42 -2.02
C LYS A 233 2.68 -22.24 -1.82
N SER A 234 2.05 -22.16 -0.66
CA SER A 234 0.83 -22.90 -0.32
C SER A 234 -0.46 -22.12 -0.63
N CYS A 235 -0.36 -20.82 -0.87
CA CYS A 235 -1.52 -19.94 -1.06
C CYS A 235 -2.21 -20.21 -2.39
N GLN A 236 -3.46 -20.68 -2.35
CA GLN A 236 -4.23 -21.04 -3.53
C GLN A 236 -5.11 -19.90 -4.07
N ALA A 237 -5.17 -18.76 -3.38
CA ALA A 237 -5.97 -17.64 -3.85
C ALA A 237 -5.43 -17.09 -5.19
N PRO A 238 -6.29 -16.88 -6.20
CA PRO A 238 -5.90 -16.20 -7.43
C PRO A 238 -5.38 -14.80 -7.15
N MET A 239 -4.24 -14.43 -7.73
CA MET A 239 -3.63 -13.12 -7.55
C MET A 239 -3.22 -12.49 -8.88
N LEU A 240 -3.43 -11.18 -9.01
CA LEU A 240 -2.87 -10.37 -10.08
C LEU A 240 -1.89 -9.35 -9.49
N VAL A 241 -0.63 -9.42 -9.88
CA VAL A 241 0.43 -8.52 -9.43
C VAL A 241 0.66 -7.43 -10.46
N LEU A 242 0.52 -6.18 -10.04
CA LEU A 242 0.85 -4.99 -10.83
C LEU A 242 2.19 -4.43 -10.30
N PRO A 243 3.32 -4.72 -10.97
CA PRO A 243 4.64 -4.40 -10.43
C PRO A 243 4.97 -2.91 -10.47
N ASP A 244 5.98 -2.52 -9.70
CA ASP A 244 6.71 -1.27 -9.78
C ASP A 244 8.21 -1.56 -9.52
N ASP A 245 9.09 -0.58 -9.67
CA ASP A 245 10.51 -0.69 -9.28
C ASP A 245 11.00 0.64 -8.70
N VAL A 246 10.63 0.86 -7.45
CA VAL A 246 11.15 1.94 -6.60
C VAL A 246 11.57 1.37 -5.24
N GLU A 247 12.19 2.18 -4.39
CA GLU A 247 12.75 1.69 -3.12
C GLU A 247 11.72 0.96 -2.26
N ALA A 248 10.51 1.52 -2.15
CA ALA A 248 9.42 0.93 -1.34
C ALA A 248 8.73 -0.26 -2.03
N HIS A 249 8.75 -0.30 -3.36
CA HIS A 249 8.06 -1.29 -4.19
C HIS A 249 9.05 -1.96 -5.13
N PRO A 250 10.04 -2.70 -4.63
CA PRO A 250 11.08 -3.29 -5.48
C PRO A 250 10.46 -4.35 -6.39
N LEU A 251 10.90 -4.37 -7.65
CA LEU A 251 10.42 -5.35 -8.63
C LEU A 251 10.60 -6.79 -8.15
N VAL A 252 11.68 -7.06 -7.40
CA VAL A 252 11.93 -8.39 -6.85
C VAL A 252 10.80 -8.90 -5.95
N ALA A 253 10.15 -8.04 -5.17
CA ALA A 253 9.00 -8.45 -4.35
C ALA A 253 7.80 -8.87 -5.22
N SER A 254 7.54 -8.15 -6.30
CA SER A 254 6.49 -8.50 -7.27
C SER A 254 6.79 -9.83 -7.99
N ILE A 255 8.05 -10.03 -8.41
CA ILE A 255 8.50 -11.29 -9.03
C ILE A 255 8.39 -12.44 -8.04
N ASP A 256 8.81 -12.25 -6.80
CA ASP A 256 8.72 -13.28 -5.76
C ASP A 256 7.27 -13.70 -5.50
N VAL A 257 6.32 -12.76 -5.39
CA VAL A 257 4.88 -13.09 -5.27
C VAL A 257 4.43 -13.91 -6.47
N ALA A 258 4.71 -13.45 -7.70
CA ALA A 258 4.27 -14.14 -8.91
C ALA A 258 4.91 -15.51 -9.09
N SER A 259 6.13 -15.71 -8.60
CA SER A 259 6.86 -16.97 -8.75
C SER A 259 6.55 -17.99 -7.65
N LEU A 260 6.23 -17.53 -6.45
CA LEU A 260 5.98 -18.38 -5.30
C LEU A 260 4.51 -18.83 -5.23
N CYS A 261 3.56 -17.91 -5.51
CA CYS A 261 2.13 -18.21 -5.38
C CYS A 261 1.63 -18.96 -6.63
N PRO A 262 1.08 -20.17 -6.46
CA PRO A 262 0.75 -21.05 -7.60
C PRO A 262 -0.24 -20.47 -8.62
N ASN A 263 -1.15 -19.61 -8.16
CA ASN A 263 -2.21 -19.00 -8.96
C ASN A 263 -2.01 -17.48 -9.14
N ALA A 264 -0.76 -17.02 -9.13
CA ALA A 264 -0.46 -15.61 -9.35
C ALA A 264 -0.13 -15.32 -10.81
N GLU A 265 -0.69 -14.21 -11.32
CA GLU A 265 -0.35 -13.62 -12.61
C GLU A 265 0.40 -12.30 -12.38
N ILE A 266 1.37 -11.97 -13.21
CA ILE A 266 2.03 -10.67 -13.20
C ILE A 266 1.80 -9.95 -14.53
N THR A 267 1.56 -8.64 -14.47
CA THR A 267 1.46 -7.82 -15.68
C THR A 267 2.81 -7.19 -16.04
N VAL A 268 3.06 -7.03 -17.34
CA VAL A 268 4.24 -6.33 -17.86
C VAL A 268 3.95 -4.88 -18.23
N PHE A 269 2.70 -4.44 -18.09
CA PHE A 269 2.31 -3.09 -18.48
C PHE A 269 2.59 -2.09 -17.37
N PRO A 270 3.26 -0.95 -17.67
CA PRO A 270 3.31 0.18 -16.75
C PRO A 270 1.87 0.65 -16.46
N ARG A 271 1.48 0.64 -15.20
CA ARG A 271 0.12 1.03 -14.81
C ARG A 271 -0.08 2.55 -14.74
N LYS A 272 1.02 3.32 -14.73
CA LYS A 272 1.00 4.77 -14.51
C LYS A 272 0.92 5.56 -15.80
N GLU A 273 1.75 5.19 -16.77
CA GLU A 273 1.93 5.95 -18.00
C GLU A 273 2.18 5.02 -19.20
N PRO A 274 1.76 5.37 -20.40
CA PRO A 274 0.85 6.49 -20.72
C PRO A 274 -0.61 6.17 -20.33
N PRO A 275 -1.56 7.14 -20.46
CA PRO A 275 -2.95 6.97 -20.02
C PRO A 275 -3.65 5.74 -20.59
N GLU A 276 -3.35 5.33 -21.80
CA GLU A 276 -3.93 4.14 -22.44
C GLU A 276 -3.49 2.86 -21.72
N LEU A 277 -2.26 2.80 -21.21
CA LEU A 277 -1.78 1.67 -20.42
C LEU A 277 -2.41 1.64 -19.04
N LYS A 278 -2.69 2.81 -18.44
CA LYS A 278 -3.46 2.90 -17.19
C LYS A 278 -4.87 2.33 -17.40
N ALA A 279 -5.58 2.76 -18.45
CA ALA A 279 -6.92 2.26 -18.77
C ALA A 279 -6.93 0.74 -18.97
N ARG A 280 -5.98 0.21 -19.76
CA ARG A 280 -5.83 -1.24 -19.95
C ARG A 280 -5.51 -1.99 -18.66
N THR A 281 -4.76 -1.39 -17.74
CA THR A 281 -4.48 -1.97 -16.42
C THR A 281 -5.75 -2.05 -15.58
N ILE A 282 -6.58 -1.00 -15.59
CA ILE A 282 -7.87 -0.97 -14.89
C ILE A 282 -8.80 -2.04 -15.46
N ASP A 283 -8.92 -2.13 -16.79
CA ASP A 283 -9.77 -3.12 -17.45
C ASP A 283 -9.30 -4.56 -17.18
N ARG A 284 -7.98 -4.80 -17.18
CA ARG A 284 -7.43 -6.11 -16.80
C ARG A 284 -7.75 -6.45 -15.35
N ALA A 285 -7.58 -5.49 -14.43
CA ALA A 285 -7.89 -5.66 -13.02
C ALA A 285 -9.38 -5.98 -12.81
N ARG A 286 -10.26 -5.22 -13.48
CA ARG A 286 -11.72 -5.45 -13.45
C ARG A 286 -12.07 -6.84 -13.95
N THR A 287 -11.59 -7.22 -15.13
CA THR A 287 -11.83 -8.53 -15.73
C THR A 287 -11.31 -9.67 -14.86
N PHE A 288 -10.12 -9.50 -14.26
CA PHE A 288 -9.56 -10.48 -13.34
C PHE A 288 -10.44 -10.69 -12.12
N LEU A 289 -10.86 -9.62 -11.45
CA LEU A 289 -11.75 -9.71 -10.29
C LEU A 289 -13.10 -10.33 -10.63
N GLN A 290 -13.72 -9.91 -11.75
CA GLN A 290 -15.02 -10.44 -12.20
C GLN A 290 -14.97 -11.94 -12.51
N ARG A 291 -13.87 -12.43 -13.08
CA ARG A 291 -13.66 -13.86 -13.36
C ARG A 291 -13.68 -14.73 -12.10
N HIS A 292 -13.26 -14.19 -10.97
CA HIS A 292 -13.09 -14.91 -9.71
C HIS A 292 -14.18 -14.62 -8.67
N GLN A 293 -15.28 -13.95 -9.05
CA GLN A 293 -16.43 -13.68 -8.16
C GLN A 293 -17.28 -14.93 -7.86
N THR A 294 -16.94 -16.08 -8.41
CA THR A 294 -17.77 -17.27 -8.24
C THR A 294 -17.97 -17.64 -6.78
N VAL A 295 -19.20 -17.74 -6.47
CA VAL A 295 -19.88 -18.09 -5.23
C VAL A 295 -19.51 -19.48 -4.73
#